data_7f0c61f64bd6fa66cdb7a25c96ed1ff7
#
_entry.id   7f0c61f64bd6fa66cdb7a25c96ed1ff7
#
_cell.length_a   1.000
_cell.length_b   1.000
_cell.length_c   1.000
_cell.angle_alpha   90.00
_cell.angle_beta   90.00
_cell.angle_gamma   90.00
#
_symmetry.space_group_name_H-M   'P 1'
#
loop_
_entity.id
_entity.type
_entity.pdbx_description
1 polymer ?
#
loop_
_entity_poly.entity_id
_entity_poly.type
_entity_poly.pdbx_seq_one_letter_code
_entity_poly.pdbx_strand_id
1 'polypeptide(L)'
;MDERDFFRSIAERTGLSREEAADLTRATLQALAQRLSEGAVRELVLHLPDRLGDEVRGVRGKPSRRCELAEAEKQISDRTGLRRDEVHAGFAAVLATMREAMSTEVLDKALTQLPSEFRDLLSD
;
A
#
# COMPACT_ATOMS: atom_id res chain seq x y z
N MET A 1 -1.39 -11.89 -10.89
CA MET A 1 -1.10 -12.16 -9.46
C MET A 1 -2.42 -12.14 -8.70
N ASP A 2 -2.73 -13.20 -7.97
CA ASP A 2 -3.94 -13.22 -7.15
C ASP A 2 -3.63 -12.71 -5.73
N GLU A 3 -4.68 -12.60 -4.90
CA GLU A 3 -4.56 -12.10 -3.54
C GLU A 3 -3.57 -12.91 -2.71
N ARG A 4 -3.63 -14.24 -2.86
CA ARG A 4 -2.76 -15.16 -2.13
C ARG A 4 -1.30 -14.94 -2.48
N ASP A 5 -0.99 -14.76 -3.76
CA ASP A 5 0.36 -14.48 -4.23
C ASP A 5 0.86 -13.13 -3.72
N PHE A 6 -0.04 -12.16 -3.68
CA PHE A 6 0.28 -10.83 -3.19
C PHE A 6 0.70 -10.88 -1.72
N PHE A 7 -0.09 -11.52 -0.88
CA PHE A 7 0.22 -11.66 0.54
C PHE A 7 1.49 -12.48 0.78
N ARG A 8 1.70 -13.52 -0.02
CA ARG A 8 2.92 -14.33 0.08
C ARG A 8 4.16 -13.52 -0.21
N SER A 9 4.12 -12.70 -1.23
CA SER A 9 5.25 -11.83 -1.58
C SER A 9 5.61 -10.91 -0.42
N ILE A 10 4.61 -10.32 0.21
CA ILE A 10 4.83 -9.41 1.33
C ILE A 10 5.36 -10.16 2.55
N ALA A 11 4.80 -11.32 2.85
CA ALA A 11 5.27 -12.15 3.97
C ALA A 11 6.74 -12.55 3.78
N GLU A 12 7.12 -12.94 2.58
CA GLU A 12 8.50 -13.32 2.27
C GLU A 12 9.47 -12.15 2.40
N ARG A 13 9.05 -10.96 1.98
CA ARG A 13 9.88 -9.76 2.02
C ARG A 13 10.05 -9.22 3.45
N THR A 14 9.08 -9.43 4.31
CA THR A 14 9.05 -8.83 5.66
C THR A 14 9.36 -9.80 6.79
N GLY A 15 9.19 -11.09 6.55
CA GLY A 15 9.26 -12.09 7.62
C GLY A 15 8.01 -12.17 8.48
N LEU A 16 6.96 -11.43 8.16
CA LEU A 16 5.69 -11.46 8.88
C LEU A 16 4.92 -12.74 8.55
N SER A 17 3.98 -13.10 9.42
CA SER A 17 3.05 -14.18 9.14
C SER A 17 2.12 -13.78 7.99
N ARG A 18 1.42 -14.76 7.40
CA ARG A 18 0.46 -14.47 6.34
C ARG A 18 -0.67 -13.57 6.82
N GLU A 19 -1.15 -13.79 8.03
CA GLU A 19 -2.22 -12.97 8.59
C GLU A 19 -1.75 -11.53 8.81
N GLU A 20 -0.55 -11.37 9.36
CA GLU A 20 0.03 -10.04 9.56
C GLU A 20 0.28 -9.35 8.21
N ALA A 21 0.78 -10.09 7.22
CA ALA A 21 1.00 -9.55 5.88
C ALA A 21 -0.31 -9.11 5.22
N ALA A 22 -1.38 -9.89 5.40
CA ALA A 22 -2.69 -9.54 4.87
C ALA A 22 -3.24 -8.27 5.52
N ASP A 23 -3.17 -8.18 6.84
CA ASP A 23 -3.63 -7.00 7.58
C ASP A 23 -2.83 -5.76 7.18
N LEU A 24 -1.52 -5.92 7.10
CA LEU A 24 -0.62 -4.84 6.68
C LEU A 24 -0.95 -4.37 5.26
N THR A 25 -1.17 -5.30 4.35
CA THR A 25 -1.49 -4.98 2.96
C THR A 25 -2.76 -4.16 2.86
N ARG A 26 -3.83 -4.62 3.53
CA ARG A 26 -5.11 -3.92 3.52
C ARG A 26 -4.99 -2.52 4.11
N ALA A 27 -4.32 -2.40 5.25
CA ALA A 27 -4.14 -1.10 5.90
C ALA A 27 -3.30 -0.16 5.05
N THR A 28 -2.25 -0.66 4.40
CA THR A 28 -1.38 0.13 3.55
C THR A 28 -2.11 0.65 2.31
N LEU A 29 -2.86 -0.23 1.64
CA LEU A 29 -3.63 0.16 0.46
C LEU A 29 -4.70 1.19 0.81
N GLN A 30 -5.36 1.04 1.97
CA GLN A 30 -6.35 2.01 2.43
C GLN A 30 -5.70 3.37 2.73
N ALA A 31 -4.53 3.36 3.36
CA ALA A 31 -3.80 4.59 3.66
C ALA A 31 -3.38 5.31 2.36
N LEU A 32 -2.95 4.56 1.36
CA LEU A 32 -2.61 5.11 0.05
C LEU A 32 -3.85 5.70 -0.64
N ALA A 33 -4.95 4.95 -0.64
CA ALA A 33 -6.18 5.37 -1.31
C ALA A 33 -6.72 6.68 -0.74
N GLN A 34 -6.58 6.90 0.56
CA GLN A 34 -7.02 8.14 1.21
C GLN A 34 -6.21 9.36 0.78
N ARG A 35 -5.03 9.15 0.24
CA ARG A 35 -4.09 10.20 -0.14
C ARG A 35 -3.98 10.41 -1.64
N LEU A 36 -4.63 9.56 -2.42
CA LEU A 36 -4.61 9.61 -3.88
C LEU A 36 -5.93 10.16 -4.42
N SER A 37 -5.90 10.68 -5.62
CA SER A 37 -7.13 11.09 -6.33
C SER A 37 -7.98 9.87 -6.67
N GLU A 38 -9.27 10.08 -6.86
CA GLU A 38 -10.18 9.01 -7.28
C GLU A 38 -9.74 8.36 -8.58
N GLY A 39 -9.23 9.16 -9.53
CA GLY A 39 -8.73 8.64 -10.79
C GLY A 39 -7.55 7.72 -10.61
N ALA A 40 -6.61 8.10 -9.73
CA ALA A 40 -5.44 7.26 -9.43
C ALA A 40 -5.86 5.96 -8.76
N VAL A 41 -6.80 6.03 -7.81
CA VAL A 41 -7.31 4.84 -7.13
C VAL A 41 -7.97 3.89 -8.12
N ARG A 42 -8.83 4.41 -9.02
CA ARG A 42 -9.48 3.58 -10.04
C ARG A 42 -8.48 2.87 -10.94
N GLU A 43 -7.42 3.57 -11.31
CA GLU A 43 -6.39 2.98 -12.16
C GLU A 43 -5.62 1.88 -11.43
N LEU A 44 -5.23 2.11 -10.17
CA LEU A 44 -4.56 1.09 -9.37
C LEU A 44 -5.42 -0.15 -9.18
N VAL A 45 -6.71 0.04 -8.91
CA VAL A 45 -7.65 -1.05 -8.67
C VAL A 45 -7.73 -2.01 -9.86
N LEU A 46 -7.60 -1.49 -11.08
CA LEU A 46 -7.63 -2.34 -12.29
C LEU A 46 -6.47 -3.35 -12.32
N HIS A 47 -5.39 -3.08 -11.61
CA HIS A 47 -4.19 -3.91 -11.60
C HIS A 47 -3.99 -4.70 -10.31
N LEU A 48 -4.87 -4.50 -9.32
CA LEU A 48 -4.82 -5.23 -8.06
C LEU A 48 -5.67 -6.50 -8.13
N PRO A 49 -5.36 -7.51 -7.30
CA PRO A 49 -6.28 -8.64 -7.16
C PRO A 49 -7.68 -8.16 -6.79
N ASP A 50 -8.71 -8.82 -7.34
CA ASP A 50 -10.09 -8.35 -7.26
C ASP A 50 -10.56 -8.01 -5.84
N ARG A 51 -10.27 -8.88 -4.87
CA ARG A 51 -10.69 -8.65 -3.48
C ARG A 51 -9.99 -7.44 -2.85
N LEU A 52 -8.71 -7.26 -3.16
CA LEU A 52 -7.98 -6.10 -2.68
C LEU A 52 -8.49 -4.82 -3.34
N GLY A 53 -8.77 -4.89 -4.63
CA GLY A 53 -9.37 -3.77 -5.35
C GLY A 53 -10.72 -3.37 -4.77
N ASP A 54 -11.56 -4.33 -4.42
CA ASP A 54 -12.87 -4.06 -3.82
C ASP A 54 -12.73 -3.36 -2.48
N GLU A 55 -11.79 -3.79 -1.65
CA GLU A 55 -11.54 -3.14 -0.35
C GLU A 55 -11.07 -1.69 -0.53
N VAL A 56 -10.21 -1.46 -1.51
CA VAL A 56 -9.68 -0.12 -1.79
C VAL A 56 -10.78 0.80 -2.32
N ARG A 57 -11.66 0.29 -3.20
CA ARG A 57 -12.81 1.06 -3.70
C ARG A 57 -13.76 1.49 -2.58
N GLY A 58 -13.86 0.68 -1.54
CA GLY A 58 -14.74 0.95 -0.40
C GLY A 58 -14.22 2.05 0.50
N VAL A 59 -12.97 2.45 0.33
CA VAL A 59 -12.39 3.51 1.16
C VAL A 59 -13.00 4.84 0.75
N ARG A 60 -13.84 5.36 1.61
CA ARG A 60 -14.42 6.69 1.47
C ARG A 60 -14.01 7.48 2.68
N GLY A 61 -13.14 8.42 2.48
CA GLY A 61 -12.71 9.29 3.54
C GLY A 61 -12.39 10.64 2.96
N LYS A 62 -12.35 11.65 3.81
CA LYS A 62 -11.82 12.93 3.43
C LYS A 62 -10.35 12.72 3.09
N PRO A 63 -9.85 13.27 1.97
CA PRO A 63 -8.44 13.20 1.69
C PRO A 63 -7.68 13.70 2.91
N SER A 64 -6.73 12.90 3.38
CA SER A 64 -5.89 13.32 4.47
C SER A 64 -5.13 14.57 4.02
N ARG A 65 -5.23 15.65 4.77
CA ARG A 65 -4.46 16.85 4.50
C ARG A 65 -2.98 16.65 4.75
N ARG A 66 -2.65 15.60 5.52
CA ARG A 66 -1.27 15.24 5.83
C ARG A 66 -0.88 14.04 5.01
N CYS A 67 -0.10 14.30 3.98
CA CYS A 67 0.39 13.26 3.07
C CYS A 67 1.77 12.74 3.47
N GLU A 68 2.23 13.05 4.69
CA GLU A 68 3.55 12.62 5.15
C GLU A 68 3.59 11.11 5.38
N LEU A 69 4.71 10.51 5.01
CA LEU A 69 4.91 9.07 5.18
C LEU A 69 4.76 8.65 6.64
N ALA A 70 5.30 9.45 7.56
CA ALA A 70 5.20 9.14 9.00
C ALA A 70 3.76 9.06 9.47
N GLU A 71 2.87 9.91 8.97
CA GLU A 71 1.45 9.86 9.31
C GLU A 71 0.77 8.62 8.73
N ALA A 72 1.12 8.24 7.50
CA ALA A 72 0.60 7.03 6.89
C ALA A 72 1.05 5.79 7.68
N GLU A 73 2.32 5.74 8.06
CA GLU A 73 2.87 4.64 8.86
C GLU A 73 2.22 4.56 10.23
N LYS A 74 1.96 5.70 10.87
CA LYS A 74 1.26 5.72 12.15
C LYS A 74 -0.16 5.16 12.01
N GLN A 75 -0.87 5.57 10.98
CA GLN A 75 -2.21 5.07 10.68
C GLN A 75 -2.21 3.54 10.53
N ILE A 76 -1.25 3.01 9.81
CA ILE A 76 -1.12 1.57 9.60
C ILE A 76 -0.77 0.85 10.90
N SER A 77 0.18 1.40 11.67
CA SER A 77 0.57 0.84 12.96
C SER A 77 -0.61 0.78 13.92
N ASP A 78 -1.39 1.85 13.99
CA ASP A 78 -2.57 1.91 14.87
C ASP A 78 -3.63 0.87 14.49
N ARG A 79 -3.79 0.59 13.19
CA ARG A 79 -4.78 -0.36 12.72
C ARG A 79 -4.35 -1.81 12.84
N THR A 80 -3.06 -2.09 12.67
CA THR A 80 -2.54 -3.46 12.63
C THR A 80 -1.95 -3.93 13.95
N GLY A 81 -1.54 -3.00 14.81
CA GLY A 81 -0.81 -3.33 16.03
C GLY A 81 0.66 -3.66 15.78
N LEU A 82 1.14 -3.52 14.55
CA LEU A 82 2.55 -3.75 14.23
C LEU A 82 3.41 -2.57 14.67
N ARG A 83 4.68 -2.85 14.93
CA ARG A 83 5.65 -1.81 15.29
C ARG A 83 5.94 -0.93 14.09
N ARG A 84 6.39 0.30 14.36
CA ARG A 84 6.68 1.26 13.29
C ARG A 84 7.77 0.76 12.33
N ASP A 85 8.78 0.06 12.83
CA ASP A 85 9.81 -0.54 11.98
C ASP A 85 9.24 -1.63 11.07
N GLU A 86 8.33 -2.45 11.60
CA GLU A 86 7.64 -3.46 10.82
C GLU A 86 6.74 -2.83 9.74
N VAL A 87 6.05 -1.75 10.10
CA VAL A 87 5.20 -1.01 9.15
C VAL A 87 6.04 -0.37 8.06
N HIS A 88 7.19 0.20 8.39
CA HIS A 88 8.08 0.83 7.41
C HIS A 88 8.56 -0.20 6.38
N ALA A 89 9.07 -1.32 6.85
CA ALA A 89 9.51 -2.42 5.98
C ALA A 89 8.32 -2.98 5.17
N GLY A 90 7.17 -3.10 5.82
CA GLY A 90 5.96 -3.61 5.18
C GLY A 90 5.42 -2.68 4.11
N PHE A 91 5.46 -1.39 4.33
CA PHE A 91 5.04 -0.41 3.33
C PHE A 91 5.89 -0.54 2.06
N ALA A 92 7.21 -0.62 2.23
CA ALA A 92 8.13 -0.83 1.11
C ALA A 92 7.82 -2.16 0.39
N ALA A 93 7.52 -3.22 1.15
CA ALA A 93 7.18 -4.52 0.57
C ALA A 93 5.89 -4.48 -0.24
N VAL A 94 4.87 -3.75 0.24
CA VAL A 94 3.60 -3.57 -0.49
C VAL A 94 3.85 -2.85 -1.81
N LEU A 95 4.62 -1.76 -1.78
CA LEU A 95 4.92 -1.02 -3.00
C LEU A 95 5.75 -1.85 -3.99
N ALA A 96 6.72 -2.63 -3.50
CA ALA A 96 7.52 -3.51 -4.34
C ALA A 96 6.65 -4.60 -5.00
N THR A 97 5.70 -5.15 -4.26
CA THR A 97 4.77 -6.15 -4.77
C THR A 97 3.83 -5.53 -5.81
N MET A 98 3.36 -4.32 -5.56
CA MET A 98 2.54 -3.58 -6.53
C MET A 98 3.31 -3.36 -7.83
N ARG A 99 4.61 -3.04 -7.74
CA ARG A 99 5.45 -2.85 -8.92
C ARG A 99 5.57 -4.12 -9.77
N GLU A 100 5.50 -5.29 -9.14
CA GLU A 100 5.47 -6.57 -9.85
C GLU A 100 4.10 -6.87 -10.47
N ALA A 101 3.04 -6.42 -9.80
CA ALA A 101 1.66 -6.70 -10.21
C ALA A 101 1.17 -5.77 -11.33
N MET A 102 1.84 -4.63 -11.53
CA MET A 102 1.42 -3.63 -12.50
C MET A 102 2.65 -2.99 -13.16
N SER A 103 2.43 -2.23 -14.23
CA SER A 103 3.54 -1.55 -14.89
C SER A 103 4.13 -0.47 -13.98
N THR A 104 5.43 -0.23 -14.14
CA THR A 104 6.13 0.83 -13.42
C THR A 104 5.45 2.19 -13.65
N GLU A 105 4.98 2.44 -14.87
CA GLU A 105 4.33 3.70 -15.22
C GLU A 105 3.07 3.95 -14.41
N VAL A 106 2.24 2.92 -14.22
CA VAL A 106 1.00 3.04 -13.46
C VAL A 106 1.29 3.39 -12.00
N LEU A 107 2.22 2.68 -11.40
CA LEU A 107 2.60 2.92 -10.01
C LEU A 107 3.26 4.29 -9.83
N ASP A 108 4.21 4.63 -10.69
CA ASP A 108 4.90 5.92 -10.63
C ASP A 108 3.94 7.08 -10.75
N LYS A 109 2.98 6.99 -11.67
CA LYS A 109 1.97 8.03 -11.86
C LYS A 109 1.17 8.26 -10.58
N ALA A 110 0.77 7.19 -9.91
CA ALA A 110 0.06 7.29 -8.63
C ALA A 110 0.96 7.93 -7.57
N LEU A 111 2.20 7.47 -7.46
CA LEU A 111 3.12 7.96 -6.43
C LEU A 111 3.56 9.41 -6.64
N THR A 112 3.45 9.96 -7.87
CA THR A 112 3.75 11.38 -8.09
C THR A 112 2.79 12.31 -7.37
N GLN A 113 1.62 11.82 -6.95
CA GLN A 113 0.67 12.60 -6.17
C GLN A 113 1.08 12.71 -4.70
N LEU A 114 2.10 11.98 -4.29
CA LEU A 114 2.56 11.90 -2.91
C LEU A 114 3.96 12.51 -2.79
N PRO A 115 4.38 12.90 -1.56
CA PRO A 115 5.76 13.33 -1.35
C PRO A 115 6.77 12.29 -1.81
N SER A 116 7.94 12.74 -2.23
CA SER A 116 8.98 11.86 -2.79
C SER A 116 9.42 10.74 -1.85
N GLU A 117 9.26 10.94 -0.54
CA GLU A 117 9.63 9.93 0.46
C GLU A 117 8.88 8.60 0.27
N PHE A 118 7.67 8.63 -0.31
CA PHE A 118 6.94 7.40 -0.63
C PHE A 118 7.66 6.63 -1.75
N ARG A 119 8.14 7.34 -2.77
CA ARG A 119 8.88 6.70 -3.86
C ARG A 119 10.24 6.20 -3.41
N ASP A 120 10.83 6.89 -2.43
CA ASP A 120 12.13 6.52 -1.89
C ASP A 120 12.11 5.14 -1.22
N LEU A 121 10.93 4.68 -0.78
CA LEU A 121 10.77 3.33 -0.24
C LEU A 121 11.12 2.24 -1.27
N LEU A 122 11.03 2.55 -2.56
CA LEU A 122 11.35 1.64 -3.64
C LEU A 122 12.82 1.72 -4.06
N SER A 123 13.55 2.69 -3.55
CA SER A 123 14.94 2.97 -3.91
C SER A 123 15.88 2.32 -2.91
N ASP A 124 16.27 1.12 -3.15
CA ASP A 124 17.28 0.44 -2.34
C ASP A 124 18.51 0.13 -3.16
#